data_ec3df202a8ba1b46c19e6efbb18653ba
#
_entry.id   ec3df202a8ba1b46c19e6efbb18653ba
#
_cell.length_a   1.000
_cell.length_b   1.000
_cell.length_c   1.000
_cell.angle_alpha   90.00
_cell.angle_beta   90.00
_cell.angle_gamma   90.00
#
_symmetry.space_group_name_H-M   'P 1'
#
loop_
_entity.id
_entity.type
_entity.pdbx_description
1 polymer ?
#
loop_
_entity_poly.entity_id
_entity_poly.type
_entity_poly.pdbx_seq_one_letter_code
_entity_poly.pdbx_strand_id
1 'polypeptide(L)'
;MISRRVFLKTAGAVLVGSRASLRGGAAVNAVRYVDVAGSAGISFQHDNAASPEKYLIETMGSGCGWIDYDQNGLLDLYLVNGASRRPNTSKHALRSALYRNNGDGTFTDVTIKAGVEAEGLVGMGAAVGDYDNDGFPDLFVLGYGRCILFHNNGNGTFTDVTDRAGVGNIRKWGSSAAWFDYDNDGLLDLVIANYVDWSPEENFWCGDKGPGLRSYCHPDVYRGQPPTLYHNNGDGTFSDVSKRSGVGIRPGNGLGVVTFDYDNDGWQDIFITNDQMPNFLFHNNRDGTFREIGYSAGVAVGIDGQFEAGMGTDAADTTGSGRSDLIVTHLDQQLARLYQNVGEGYFEDATFRSKISYATFHLSGFGTRFMDYDNDGARDLFMANGHVLDNIQRYHAETTYAEPKLMFRNVGHGIFENVSDQLGPDFLLPRVSRGAAIGDFDNDGDLDIIISNNGQAPQLLRNDGGNANHWFQLLLIGTRSNRDAVGARVKVTAGDLVLYDEKKGGMSYQSAQDPRLHFGLGQHTTVEEVEIKWPSGELTKLTNIKSDQILAIEEGKGLVDRPFPRVPLRSA
;
A
#
# COMPACT_ATOMS: atom_id res chain seq x y z
N MET A 1 11.84 -65.96 16.25
CA MET A 1 13.27 -66.25 16.08
C MET A 1 13.54 -66.55 14.63
N ILE A 2 14.34 -65.76 13.95
CA ILE A 2 15.20 -65.97 12.79
C ILE A 2 15.50 -64.56 12.28
N SER A 3 16.54 -64.12 12.62
CA SER A 3 17.90 -63.76 12.21
C SER A 3 17.99 -62.76 11.05
N ARG A 4 18.56 -61.61 11.38
CA ARG A 4 19.21 -60.66 10.46
C ARG A 4 20.39 -61.33 9.75
N ARG A 5 20.55 -61.13 8.45
CA ARG A 5 21.81 -60.82 7.73
C ARG A 5 21.75 -61.15 6.25
N VAL A 6 22.41 -60.27 5.49
CA VAL A 6 22.93 -60.48 4.13
C VAL A 6 21.99 -60.14 2.96
N PHE A 7 22.14 -58.91 2.46
CA PHE A 7 22.45 -58.68 1.04
C PHE A 7 23.18 -57.35 0.86
N LEU A 8 24.45 -57.37 0.84
CA LEU A 8 25.33 -56.39 0.23
C LEU A 8 25.94 -57.05 -0.99
N LYS A 9 25.69 -56.52 -2.20
CA LYS A 9 26.72 -56.38 -3.25
C LYS A 9 26.12 -55.84 -4.56
N THR A 10 26.76 -54.78 -5.00
CA THR A 10 27.05 -54.32 -6.37
C THR A 10 25.92 -53.66 -7.16
N ALA A 11 25.97 -52.34 -7.21
CA ALA A 11 25.71 -51.55 -8.40
C ALA A 11 26.71 -50.40 -8.45
N GLY A 12 27.54 -50.43 -9.48
CA GLY A 12 28.60 -49.45 -9.70
C GLY A 12 28.07 -48.06 -9.97
N ALA A 13 28.64 -47.07 -9.29
CA ALA A 13 28.38 -45.65 -9.50
C ALA A 13 29.08 -45.17 -10.78
N VAL A 14 28.31 -44.75 -11.78
CA VAL A 14 28.80 -43.85 -12.82
C VAL A 14 28.58 -42.42 -12.29
N LEU A 15 29.64 -41.84 -11.75
CA LEU A 15 29.73 -40.42 -11.45
C LEU A 15 29.89 -39.67 -12.77
N VAL A 16 28.78 -39.18 -13.34
CA VAL A 16 28.83 -38.07 -14.30
C VAL A 16 28.94 -36.79 -13.49
N GLY A 17 30.15 -36.32 -13.35
CA GLY A 17 30.43 -35.02 -12.75
C GLY A 17 29.91 -33.89 -13.64
N SER A 18 28.71 -33.40 -13.40
CA SER A 18 28.32 -32.07 -13.83
C SER A 18 29.04 -31.04 -12.95
N ARG A 19 30.13 -30.51 -13.49
CA ARG A 19 30.73 -29.27 -12.96
C ARG A 19 29.69 -28.15 -13.15
N ALA A 20 28.88 -27.88 -12.13
CA ALA A 20 28.24 -26.59 -12.01
C ALA A 20 29.37 -25.56 -11.91
N SER A 21 29.61 -24.82 -12.98
CA SER A 21 30.43 -23.62 -12.92
C SER A 21 29.70 -22.63 -12.02
N LEU A 22 30.19 -22.48 -10.81
CA LEU A 22 29.96 -21.27 -10.02
C LEU A 22 30.49 -20.13 -10.90
N ARG A 23 29.61 -19.51 -11.68
CA ARG A 23 29.87 -18.19 -12.24
C ARG A 23 30.05 -17.29 -11.02
N GLY A 24 31.26 -16.80 -10.80
CA GLY A 24 31.52 -15.69 -9.91
C GLY A 24 30.71 -14.52 -10.42
N GLY A 25 29.54 -14.30 -9.83
CA GLY A 25 28.82 -13.05 -9.99
C GLY A 25 29.75 -11.93 -9.49
N ALA A 26 29.91 -10.88 -10.26
CA ALA A 26 30.39 -9.62 -9.73
C ALA A 26 29.58 -9.36 -8.44
N ALA A 27 30.23 -8.88 -7.39
CA ALA A 27 29.52 -8.49 -6.18
C ALA A 27 28.49 -7.43 -6.61
N VAL A 28 27.23 -7.84 -6.71
CA VAL A 28 26.11 -6.91 -6.85
C VAL A 28 26.19 -6.04 -5.61
N ASN A 29 26.28 -4.72 -5.76
CA ASN A 29 26.22 -3.81 -4.63
C ASN A 29 24.98 -4.19 -3.83
N ALA A 30 25.18 -4.58 -2.57
CA ALA A 30 24.07 -5.01 -1.74
C ALA A 30 23.13 -3.81 -1.56
N VAL A 31 21.85 -4.00 -1.83
CA VAL A 31 20.81 -2.99 -1.60
C VAL A 31 20.84 -2.55 -0.14
N ARG A 32 20.77 -1.25 0.09
CA ARG A 32 20.73 -0.66 1.42
C ARG A 32 19.71 0.47 1.46
N TYR A 33 18.91 0.50 2.50
CA TYR A 33 18.02 1.64 2.80
C TYR A 33 18.67 2.60 3.79
N VAL A 34 18.63 3.90 3.48
CA VAL A 34 19.16 4.99 4.30
C VAL A 34 18.04 5.97 4.65
N ASP A 35 17.84 6.27 5.93
CA ASP A 35 16.85 7.26 6.35
C ASP A 35 17.34 8.68 6.08
N VAL A 36 16.79 9.28 5.03
CA VAL A 36 17.14 10.64 4.59
C VAL A 36 16.14 11.70 5.02
N ALA A 37 15.08 11.38 5.79
CA ALA A 37 14.03 12.33 6.14
C ALA A 37 14.58 13.65 6.73
N GLY A 38 15.52 13.55 7.68
CA GLY A 38 16.12 14.73 8.29
C GLY A 38 16.99 15.55 7.34
N SER A 39 17.86 14.90 6.54
CA SER A 39 18.72 15.57 5.55
C SER A 39 17.94 16.12 4.37
N ALA A 40 16.79 15.51 4.05
CA ALA A 40 15.85 15.99 3.04
C ALA A 40 14.98 17.18 3.50
N GLY A 41 15.11 17.63 4.75
CA GLY A 41 14.37 18.78 5.26
C GLY A 41 12.93 18.49 5.69
N ILE A 42 12.56 17.21 5.85
CA ILE A 42 11.24 16.83 6.36
C ILE A 42 11.23 16.96 7.88
N SER A 43 10.55 17.99 8.38
CA SER A 43 10.48 18.32 9.81
C SER A 43 9.15 17.95 10.46
N PHE A 44 8.35 17.14 9.77
CA PHE A 44 7.03 16.70 10.24
C PHE A 44 7.14 15.83 11.48
N GLN A 45 6.19 16.03 12.41
CA GLN A 45 6.01 15.21 13.60
C GLN A 45 4.54 14.81 13.69
N HIS A 46 4.24 13.55 13.64
CA HIS A 46 2.90 13.07 13.91
C HIS A 46 2.57 13.25 15.39
N ASP A 47 1.38 13.76 15.69
CA ASP A 47 0.82 13.82 17.03
C ASP A 47 -0.47 12.99 17.08
N ASN A 48 -0.41 11.87 17.78
CA ASN A 48 -1.55 10.99 17.97
C ASN A 48 -2.44 11.39 19.15
N ALA A 49 -2.16 12.52 19.79
CA ALA A 49 -2.85 13.04 20.98
C ALA A 49 -2.92 12.05 22.16
N ALA A 50 -1.89 11.21 22.32
CA ALA A 50 -1.82 10.19 23.35
C ALA A 50 -2.18 10.72 24.74
N SER A 51 -3.06 10.02 25.45
CA SER A 51 -3.65 10.44 26.70
C SER A 51 -3.72 9.31 27.75
N PRO A 52 -3.86 9.63 29.05
CA PRO A 52 -4.13 8.63 30.06
C PRO A 52 -5.46 7.89 29.86
N GLU A 53 -6.39 8.51 29.11
CA GLU A 53 -7.72 8.00 28.77
C GLU A 53 -7.67 6.85 27.78
N LYS A 54 -6.53 6.66 27.05
CA LYS A 54 -6.33 5.58 26.09
C LYS A 54 -7.47 5.48 25.08
N TYR A 55 -7.72 6.56 24.37
CA TYR A 55 -8.70 6.58 23.28
C TYR A 55 -8.24 5.72 22.11
N LEU A 56 -9.11 4.85 21.59
CA LEU A 56 -8.76 3.95 20.49
C LEU A 56 -8.14 4.70 19.29
N ILE A 57 -8.64 5.90 19.01
CA ILE A 57 -8.19 6.74 17.90
C ILE A 57 -6.70 7.11 17.98
N GLU A 58 -6.10 7.11 19.16
CA GLU A 58 -4.68 7.41 19.38
C GLU A 58 -3.74 6.36 18.78
N THR A 59 -4.27 5.17 18.44
CA THR A 59 -3.48 4.03 17.97
C THR A 59 -3.46 3.86 16.45
N MET A 60 -4.41 4.46 15.72
CA MET A 60 -4.75 4.07 14.35
C MET A 60 -4.14 4.94 13.24
N GLY A 61 -3.86 6.22 13.49
CA GLY A 61 -3.14 7.06 12.53
C GLY A 61 -1.65 6.73 12.52
N SER A 62 -0.94 7.06 11.54
CA SER A 62 -1.14 7.99 10.45
C SER A 62 -0.82 7.39 9.09
N GLY A 63 -1.38 8.01 8.03
CA GLY A 63 -1.04 7.70 6.64
C GLY A 63 -0.10 8.73 6.01
N CYS A 64 0.32 8.42 4.78
CA CYS A 64 1.14 9.29 3.93
C CYS A 64 0.79 9.07 2.46
N GLY A 65 1.31 9.89 1.56
CA GLY A 65 1.07 9.67 0.14
C GLY A 65 2.05 10.41 -0.75
N TRP A 66 2.39 9.77 -1.87
CA TRP A 66 3.09 10.39 -2.98
C TRP A 66 2.09 11.07 -3.92
N ILE A 67 2.46 12.23 -4.42
CA ILE A 67 1.66 13.02 -5.37
C ILE A 67 2.61 13.92 -6.19
N ASP A 68 2.48 13.95 -7.50
CA ASP A 68 3.12 14.96 -8.36
C ASP A 68 2.12 16.10 -8.59
N TYR A 69 1.89 16.94 -7.54
CA TYR A 69 0.78 17.90 -7.55
C TYR A 69 0.98 19.08 -8.51
N ASP A 70 2.23 19.42 -8.85
CA ASP A 70 2.55 20.51 -9.79
C ASP A 70 3.01 19.98 -11.16
N GLN A 71 2.92 18.67 -11.40
CA GLN A 71 3.21 17.98 -12.66
C GLN A 71 4.62 18.24 -13.21
N ASN A 72 5.58 18.36 -12.30
CA ASN A 72 6.98 18.58 -12.67
C ASN A 72 7.76 17.27 -12.89
N GLY A 73 7.13 16.12 -12.73
CA GLY A 73 7.71 14.79 -12.89
C GLY A 73 8.48 14.30 -11.65
N LEU A 74 8.35 14.97 -10.51
CA LEU A 74 8.91 14.60 -9.23
C LEU A 74 7.80 14.26 -8.24
N LEU A 75 8.01 13.25 -7.42
CA LEU A 75 7.05 12.89 -6.37
C LEU A 75 7.18 13.85 -5.19
N ASP A 76 6.08 14.56 -4.89
CA ASP A 76 5.89 15.34 -3.68
C ASP A 76 5.28 14.45 -2.59
N LEU A 77 5.37 14.86 -1.32
CA LEU A 77 4.99 14.05 -0.18
C LEU A 77 3.88 14.70 0.65
N TYR A 78 2.77 14.01 0.84
CA TYR A 78 1.74 14.39 1.80
C TYR A 78 1.79 13.50 3.06
N LEU A 79 1.82 14.15 4.24
CA LEU A 79 1.85 13.49 5.55
C LEU A 79 0.62 13.89 6.35
N VAL A 80 -0.16 12.91 6.79
CA VAL A 80 -1.40 13.12 7.53
C VAL A 80 -1.12 13.23 9.02
N ASN A 81 -1.76 14.20 9.72
CA ASN A 81 -1.61 14.37 11.16
C ASN A 81 -2.92 14.13 11.90
N GLY A 82 -2.81 13.69 13.16
CA GLY A 82 -3.92 13.71 14.10
C GLY A 82 -4.30 15.14 14.49
N ALA A 83 -5.42 15.30 15.20
CA ALA A 83 -5.80 16.57 15.81
C ALA A 83 -5.80 16.44 17.32
N SER A 84 -5.18 17.41 18.00
CA SER A 84 -5.28 17.49 19.46
C SER A 84 -6.66 18.02 19.86
N ARG A 85 -7.35 17.27 20.71
CA ARG A 85 -8.55 17.77 21.40
C ARG A 85 -8.22 18.68 22.58
N ARG A 86 -6.94 18.83 22.91
CA ARG A 86 -6.49 19.74 23.98
C ARG A 86 -6.30 21.15 23.42
N PRO A 87 -6.64 22.20 24.17
CA PRO A 87 -6.25 23.55 23.82
C PRO A 87 -4.75 23.55 23.55
N ASN A 88 -4.37 24.06 22.41
CA ASN A 88 -3.03 24.05 21.84
C ASN A 88 -1.93 24.36 22.86
N THR A 89 -1.30 23.30 23.41
CA THR A 89 -0.11 23.39 24.25
C THR A 89 1.17 23.16 23.43
N SER A 90 1.04 22.78 22.17
CA SER A 90 2.12 22.58 21.21
C SER A 90 2.52 23.91 20.58
N LYS A 91 3.82 24.18 20.47
CA LYS A 91 4.36 25.34 19.74
C LYS A 91 4.20 25.22 18.21
N HIS A 92 3.74 24.09 17.71
CA HIS A 92 3.49 23.81 16.30
C HIS A 92 2.01 23.54 16.09
N ALA A 93 1.42 24.17 15.08
CA ALA A 93 0.07 23.87 14.66
C ALA A 93 -0.02 22.39 14.24
N LEU A 94 -0.97 21.67 14.84
CA LEU A 94 -1.24 20.28 14.46
C LEU A 94 -1.99 20.30 13.12
N ARG A 95 -1.26 20.05 12.06
CA ARG A 95 -1.77 20.07 10.69
C ARG A 95 -1.10 18.96 9.89
N SER A 96 -1.78 18.44 8.90
CA SER A 96 -1.17 17.65 7.83
C SER A 96 -0.18 18.50 7.04
N ALA A 97 0.70 17.91 6.27
CA ALA A 97 1.74 18.66 5.58
C ALA A 97 1.98 18.15 4.16
N LEU A 98 2.08 19.08 3.21
CA LEU A 98 2.53 18.85 1.85
C LEU A 98 3.96 19.36 1.69
N TYR A 99 4.85 18.47 1.32
CA TYR A 99 6.26 18.75 1.05
C TYR A 99 6.53 18.66 -0.44
N ARG A 100 6.92 19.77 -1.05
CA ARG A 100 7.31 19.82 -2.46
C ARG A 100 8.73 19.29 -2.63
N ASN A 101 8.95 18.39 -3.56
CA ASN A 101 10.27 17.91 -3.97
C ASN A 101 11.00 19.00 -4.78
N ASN A 102 12.19 19.40 -4.33
CA ASN A 102 12.98 20.47 -4.96
C ASN A 102 13.84 19.98 -6.14
N GLY A 103 13.88 18.67 -6.41
CA GLY A 103 14.73 18.09 -7.46
C GLY A 103 16.23 18.08 -7.13
N ASP A 104 16.58 18.20 -5.86
CA ASP A 104 17.96 18.19 -5.38
C ASP A 104 18.16 17.29 -4.15
N GLY A 105 17.23 16.36 -3.91
CA GLY A 105 17.19 15.47 -2.75
C GLY A 105 16.65 16.14 -1.48
N THR A 106 16.07 17.34 -1.58
CA THR A 106 15.42 18.04 -0.47
C THR A 106 13.96 18.35 -0.76
N PHE A 107 13.20 18.60 0.30
CA PHE A 107 11.80 18.97 0.25
C PHE A 107 11.55 20.32 0.93
N THR A 108 10.54 21.05 0.46
CA THR A 108 10.06 22.31 1.05
C THR A 108 8.61 22.15 1.52
N ASP A 109 8.32 22.48 2.79
CA ASP A 109 6.93 22.54 3.28
C ASP A 109 6.18 23.66 2.57
N VAL A 110 5.20 23.28 1.75
CA VAL A 110 4.34 24.19 0.97
C VAL A 110 2.88 24.18 1.44
N THR A 111 2.59 23.51 2.54
CA THR A 111 1.24 23.20 3.04
C THR A 111 0.32 24.40 3.07
N ILE A 112 0.75 25.49 3.73
CA ILE A 112 -0.05 26.72 3.86
C ILE A 112 -0.27 27.39 2.50
N LYS A 113 0.79 27.40 1.66
CA LYS A 113 0.69 27.98 0.32
C LYS A 113 -0.26 27.18 -0.57
N ALA A 114 -0.23 25.86 -0.42
CA ALA A 114 -1.09 24.95 -1.18
C ALA A 114 -2.53 24.91 -0.64
N GLY A 115 -2.76 25.24 0.64
CA GLY A 115 -4.09 25.27 1.27
C GLY A 115 -4.61 23.87 1.64
N VAL A 116 -3.72 22.97 2.07
CA VAL A 116 -4.04 21.54 2.35
C VAL A 116 -3.73 21.11 3.78
N GLU A 117 -3.79 22.04 4.74
CA GLU A 117 -3.47 21.79 6.16
C GLU A 117 -4.38 20.75 6.82
N ALA A 118 -5.61 20.57 6.31
CA ALA A 118 -6.65 19.77 6.93
C ALA A 118 -6.85 20.11 8.43
N GLU A 119 -6.88 21.41 8.76
CA GLU A 119 -6.92 21.89 10.13
C GLU A 119 -8.15 21.37 10.87
N GLY A 120 -7.95 20.90 12.10
CA GLY A 120 -9.01 20.36 12.96
C GLY A 120 -9.51 18.97 12.57
N LEU A 121 -9.02 18.37 11.49
CA LEU A 121 -9.30 16.98 11.17
C LEU A 121 -8.47 16.07 12.08
N VAL A 122 -9.11 15.04 12.66
CA VAL A 122 -8.40 13.90 13.22
C VAL A 122 -8.07 12.98 12.04
N GLY A 123 -6.94 13.27 11.39
CA GLY A 123 -6.57 12.62 10.15
C GLY A 123 -6.13 11.18 10.34
N MET A 124 -6.42 10.36 9.34
CA MET A 124 -6.05 8.94 9.27
C MET A 124 -5.14 8.69 8.09
N GLY A 125 -5.59 8.89 6.88
CA GLY A 125 -4.89 8.54 5.67
C GLY A 125 -5.12 9.50 4.51
N ALA A 126 -4.52 9.18 3.37
CA ALA A 126 -4.69 9.92 2.13
C ALA A 126 -4.89 8.97 0.94
N ALA A 127 -5.69 9.41 -0.02
CA ALA A 127 -5.80 8.82 -1.36
C ALA A 127 -5.63 9.93 -2.40
N VAL A 128 -4.93 9.63 -3.49
CA VAL A 128 -4.63 10.56 -4.58
C VAL A 128 -5.24 10.03 -5.86
N GLY A 129 -5.90 10.88 -6.64
CA GLY A 129 -6.49 10.55 -7.93
C GLY A 129 -7.06 11.79 -8.62
N ASP A 130 -7.06 11.81 -9.93
CA ASP A 130 -7.65 12.86 -10.77
C ASP A 130 -9.15 12.54 -10.99
N TYR A 131 -10.01 12.98 -10.03
CA TYR A 131 -11.41 12.57 -10.03
C TYR A 131 -12.26 13.26 -11.10
N ASP A 132 -11.85 14.42 -11.61
CA ASP A 132 -12.61 15.17 -12.62
C ASP A 132 -11.92 15.17 -14.00
N ASN A 133 -10.85 14.35 -14.16
CA ASN A 133 -10.11 14.15 -15.41
C ASN A 133 -9.51 15.46 -16.00
N ASP A 134 -9.21 16.46 -15.13
CA ASP A 134 -8.63 17.73 -15.58
C ASP A 134 -7.10 17.65 -15.82
N GLY A 135 -6.51 16.53 -15.41
CA GLY A 135 -5.09 16.22 -15.58
C GLY A 135 -4.25 16.53 -14.37
N PHE A 136 -4.80 17.09 -13.29
CA PHE A 136 -4.09 17.35 -12.04
C PHE A 136 -4.56 16.40 -10.94
N PRO A 137 -3.64 15.72 -10.22
CA PRO A 137 -4.05 14.81 -9.17
C PRO A 137 -4.64 15.57 -7.98
N ASP A 138 -5.80 15.12 -7.53
CA ASP A 138 -6.50 15.63 -6.37
C ASP A 138 -6.13 14.85 -5.10
N LEU A 139 -6.43 15.42 -3.94
CA LEU A 139 -6.07 14.86 -2.65
C LEU A 139 -7.32 14.62 -1.79
N PHE A 140 -7.58 13.35 -1.46
CA PHE A 140 -8.61 12.96 -0.51
C PHE A 140 -7.99 12.59 0.83
N VAL A 141 -8.32 13.33 1.89
CA VAL A 141 -7.79 13.14 3.25
C VAL A 141 -8.85 12.48 4.12
N LEU A 142 -8.54 11.28 4.58
CA LEU A 142 -9.38 10.48 5.45
C LEU A 142 -9.27 10.94 6.91
N GLY A 143 -10.37 10.84 7.65
CA GLY A 143 -10.38 11.19 9.05
C GLY A 143 -11.55 10.61 9.84
N TYR A 144 -11.50 10.84 11.15
CA TYR A 144 -12.56 10.51 12.06
C TYR A 144 -13.65 11.58 12.05
N GLY A 145 -14.89 11.15 11.79
CA GLY A 145 -16.07 12.01 11.79
C GLY A 145 -16.32 12.79 10.50
N ARG A 146 -15.28 12.99 9.68
CA ARG A 146 -15.37 13.51 8.30
C ARG A 146 -14.10 13.19 7.51
N CYS A 147 -14.21 13.27 6.17
CA CYS A 147 -13.09 13.30 5.24
C CYS A 147 -13.08 14.63 4.50
N ILE A 148 -11.98 14.95 3.80
CA ILE A 148 -11.83 16.19 3.02
C ILE A 148 -11.37 15.84 1.62
N LEU A 149 -12.04 16.40 0.59
CA LEU A 149 -11.59 16.37 -0.80
C LEU A 149 -11.03 17.73 -1.18
N PHE A 150 -9.74 17.78 -1.47
CA PHE A 150 -9.04 18.94 -2.00
C PHE A 150 -8.88 18.79 -3.51
N HIS A 151 -9.56 19.65 -4.27
CA HIS A 151 -9.38 19.77 -5.72
C HIS A 151 -8.12 20.55 -6.04
N ASN A 152 -7.28 20.03 -6.92
CA ASN A 152 -6.05 20.67 -7.37
C ASN A 152 -6.36 21.73 -8.45
N ASN A 153 -6.10 22.98 -8.18
CA ASN A 153 -6.41 24.08 -9.11
C ASN A 153 -5.42 24.21 -10.29
N GLY A 154 -4.44 23.30 -10.43
CA GLY A 154 -3.41 23.34 -11.48
C GLY A 154 -2.41 24.49 -11.39
N ASN A 155 -2.39 25.25 -10.31
CA ASN A 155 -1.55 26.41 -10.10
C ASN A 155 -0.70 26.35 -8.81
N GLY A 156 -0.56 25.13 -8.26
CA GLY A 156 0.15 24.88 -7.01
C GLY A 156 -0.66 25.14 -5.75
N THR A 157 -1.98 25.30 -5.86
CA THR A 157 -2.93 25.44 -4.74
C THR A 157 -4.09 24.47 -4.88
N PHE A 158 -4.78 24.20 -3.76
CA PHE A 158 -5.96 23.36 -3.72
C PHE A 158 -7.16 24.10 -3.15
N THR A 159 -8.34 23.59 -3.45
CA THR A 159 -9.62 24.09 -2.92
C THR A 159 -10.36 22.95 -2.21
N ASP A 160 -10.78 23.13 -0.95
CA ASP A 160 -11.69 22.20 -0.27
C ASP A 160 -13.05 22.22 -0.97
N VAL A 161 -13.37 21.13 -1.65
CA VAL A 161 -14.64 20.95 -2.39
C VAL A 161 -15.56 19.91 -1.73
N THR A 162 -15.23 19.45 -0.54
CA THR A 162 -15.88 18.33 0.17
C THR A 162 -17.39 18.45 0.22
N ASP A 163 -17.88 19.61 0.67
CA ASP A 163 -19.34 19.81 0.86
C ASP A 163 -20.05 19.92 -0.50
N ARG A 164 -19.42 20.54 -1.51
CA ARG A 164 -19.94 20.61 -2.87
C ARG A 164 -19.96 19.23 -3.53
N ALA A 165 -18.87 18.48 -3.37
CA ALA A 165 -18.74 17.14 -3.94
C ALA A 165 -19.62 16.10 -3.22
N GLY A 166 -20.00 16.32 -1.96
CA GLY A 166 -20.84 15.42 -1.19
C GLY A 166 -20.12 14.18 -0.64
N VAL A 167 -18.77 14.21 -0.53
CA VAL A 167 -17.93 13.06 -0.15
C VAL A 167 -17.40 13.10 1.28
N GLY A 168 -17.98 13.93 2.14
CA GLY A 168 -17.49 14.15 3.51
C GLY A 168 -17.46 12.93 4.43
N ASN A 169 -18.09 11.82 4.07
CA ASN A 169 -18.16 10.59 4.90
C ASN A 169 -18.58 10.87 6.35
N ILE A 170 -19.54 11.75 6.53
CA ILE A 170 -19.90 12.37 7.81
C ILE A 170 -20.32 11.34 8.87
N ARG A 171 -19.81 11.51 10.10
CA ARG A 171 -20.04 10.65 11.28
C ARG A 171 -19.49 9.24 11.13
N LYS A 172 -18.60 9.00 10.18
CA LYS A 172 -17.90 7.73 10.04
C LYS A 172 -16.41 7.91 10.35
N TRP A 173 -15.78 6.81 10.63
CA TRP A 173 -14.33 6.75 10.80
C TRP A 173 -13.71 6.17 9.53
N GLY A 174 -13.39 7.02 8.55
CA GLY A 174 -12.71 6.60 7.34
C GLY A 174 -11.27 6.22 7.64
N SER A 175 -10.92 4.97 7.39
CA SER A 175 -9.58 4.41 7.61
C SER A 175 -8.72 4.44 6.35
N SER A 176 -9.11 3.75 5.30
CA SER A 176 -8.43 3.75 3.99
C SER A 176 -9.43 4.00 2.87
N ALA A 177 -8.94 4.46 1.72
CA ALA A 177 -9.77 4.66 0.53
C ALA A 177 -9.02 4.26 -0.74
N ALA A 178 -9.80 3.94 -1.78
CA ALA A 178 -9.29 3.69 -3.12
C ALA A 178 -10.16 4.41 -4.16
N TRP A 179 -9.49 5.06 -5.11
CA TRP A 179 -10.10 5.55 -6.33
C TRP A 179 -10.16 4.43 -7.36
N PHE A 180 -11.28 4.27 -8.05
CA PHE A 180 -11.43 3.25 -9.09
C PHE A 180 -12.68 3.54 -9.92
N ASP A 181 -12.73 3.01 -11.12
CA ASP A 181 -13.85 3.15 -12.04
C ASP A 181 -14.65 1.83 -12.01
N TYR A 182 -15.70 1.77 -11.13
CA TYR A 182 -16.38 0.48 -10.91
C TYR A 182 -17.41 0.14 -11.98
N ASP A 183 -17.88 1.11 -12.76
CA ASP A 183 -18.89 0.90 -13.81
C ASP A 183 -18.36 1.16 -15.22
N ASN A 184 -17.05 1.39 -15.35
CA ASN A 184 -16.30 1.61 -16.61
C ASN A 184 -16.85 2.79 -17.42
N ASP A 185 -17.29 3.85 -16.75
CA ASP A 185 -17.77 5.08 -17.39
C ASP A 185 -16.66 6.10 -17.69
N GLY A 186 -15.44 5.83 -17.27
CA GLY A 186 -14.25 6.66 -17.48
C GLY A 186 -14.02 7.71 -16.39
N LEU A 187 -14.75 7.66 -15.30
CA LEU A 187 -14.59 8.54 -14.14
C LEU A 187 -14.12 7.73 -12.91
N LEU A 188 -13.35 8.37 -12.04
CA LEU A 188 -12.95 7.74 -10.80
C LEU A 188 -14.04 7.87 -9.75
N ASP A 189 -14.54 6.73 -9.28
CA ASP A 189 -15.38 6.56 -8.10
C ASP A 189 -14.52 6.38 -6.85
N LEU A 190 -15.15 6.40 -5.66
CA LEU A 190 -14.42 6.34 -4.41
C LEU A 190 -15.01 5.31 -3.45
N VAL A 191 -14.22 4.31 -3.07
CA VAL A 191 -14.56 3.41 -1.96
C VAL A 191 -13.78 3.78 -0.71
N ILE A 192 -14.46 3.79 0.46
CA ILE A 192 -13.87 4.06 1.77
C ILE A 192 -14.14 2.89 2.70
N ALA A 193 -13.09 2.30 3.24
CA ALA A 193 -13.16 1.42 4.38
C ALA A 193 -13.45 2.25 5.64
N ASN A 194 -14.45 1.85 6.42
CA ASN A 194 -14.79 2.51 7.68
C ASN A 194 -14.51 1.54 8.84
N TYR A 195 -14.00 2.08 9.95
CA TYR A 195 -13.58 1.27 11.08
C TYR A 195 -14.75 1.01 12.05
N VAL A 196 -14.77 1.63 13.18
CA VAL A 196 -15.76 1.37 14.23
C VAL A 196 -16.54 2.62 14.60
N ASP A 197 -17.73 2.43 15.14
CA ASP A 197 -18.56 3.49 15.71
C ASP A 197 -18.09 3.77 17.14
N TRP A 198 -17.00 4.53 17.23
CA TRP A 198 -16.37 4.95 18.49
C TRP A 198 -16.66 6.42 18.77
N SER A 199 -16.83 6.77 20.05
CA SER A 199 -16.84 8.16 20.49
C SER A 199 -16.07 8.32 21.80
N PRO A 200 -15.57 9.52 22.13
CA PRO A 200 -14.90 9.77 23.40
C PRO A 200 -15.80 9.55 24.62
N GLU A 201 -17.10 9.76 24.43
CA GLU A 201 -18.13 9.56 25.46
C GLU A 201 -18.33 8.07 25.79
N GLU A 202 -18.06 7.19 24.82
CA GLU A 202 -18.15 5.73 24.94
C GLU A 202 -16.78 5.07 25.14
N ASN A 203 -15.85 5.76 25.81
CA ASN A 203 -14.51 5.24 26.05
C ASN A 203 -14.46 4.27 27.23
N PHE A 204 -14.59 2.99 26.97
CA PHE A 204 -14.57 1.93 27.99
C PHE A 204 -13.22 1.86 28.73
N TRP A 205 -13.24 1.27 29.93
CA TRP A 205 -12.01 0.93 30.62
C TRP A 205 -11.52 -0.45 30.19
N CYS A 206 -10.35 -0.53 29.57
CA CYS A 206 -9.69 -1.76 29.19
C CYS A 206 -8.33 -1.90 29.91
N GLY A 207 -7.85 -3.14 30.05
CA GLY A 207 -6.68 -3.46 30.87
C GLY A 207 -7.00 -3.62 32.35
N ASP A 208 -5.96 -3.78 33.19
CA ASP A 208 -6.09 -3.97 34.62
C ASP A 208 -6.56 -2.70 35.32
N LYS A 209 -7.25 -2.86 36.48
CA LYS A 209 -7.68 -1.71 37.28
C LYS A 209 -6.53 -1.22 38.17
N GLY A 210 -6.15 0.04 37.99
CA GLY A 210 -5.11 0.70 38.80
C GLY A 210 -4.43 1.84 38.05
N PRO A 211 -3.69 2.73 38.72
CA PRO A 211 -2.96 3.81 38.08
C PRO A 211 -1.93 3.29 37.06
N GLY A 212 -1.98 3.81 35.84
CA GLY A 212 -1.06 3.43 34.75
C GLY A 212 -1.26 2.01 34.20
N LEU A 213 -2.39 1.34 34.53
CA LEU A 213 -2.70 -0.02 34.06
C LEU A 213 -3.77 -0.03 32.95
N ARG A 214 -4.31 1.13 32.58
CA ARG A 214 -5.26 1.23 31.49
C ARG A 214 -4.58 0.93 30.16
N SER A 215 -5.23 0.13 29.32
CA SER A 215 -4.83 -0.20 27.95
C SER A 215 -5.84 0.34 26.95
N TYR A 216 -5.45 0.43 25.69
CA TYR A 216 -6.40 0.64 24.60
C TYR A 216 -7.34 -0.55 24.49
N CYS A 217 -8.59 -0.28 24.12
CA CYS A 217 -9.61 -1.31 24.01
C CYS A 217 -9.49 -2.08 22.67
N HIS A 218 -9.87 -3.36 22.73
CA HIS A 218 -10.05 -4.19 21.56
C HIS A 218 -11.26 -3.71 20.73
N PRO A 219 -11.26 -3.78 19.41
CA PRO A 219 -12.35 -3.30 18.55
C PRO A 219 -13.70 -3.98 18.82
N ASP A 220 -13.72 -5.20 19.31
CA ASP A 220 -14.94 -5.96 19.61
C ASP A 220 -15.90 -5.31 20.61
N VAL A 221 -15.42 -4.32 21.37
CA VAL A 221 -16.28 -3.57 22.31
C VAL A 221 -17.10 -2.48 21.60
N TYR A 222 -16.81 -2.22 20.33
CA TYR A 222 -17.47 -1.22 19.48
C TYR A 222 -18.23 -1.91 18.35
N ARG A 223 -19.11 -1.16 17.67
CA ARG A 223 -19.79 -1.65 16.48
C ARG A 223 -19.01 -1.30 15.24
N GLY A 224 -18.83 -2.26 14.33
CA GLY A 224 -18.26 -1.97 13.01
C GLY A 224 -19.14 -1.02 12.19
N GLN A 225 -18.51 -0.27 11.31
CA GLN A 225 -19.19 0.61 10.36
C GLN A 225 -19.16 0.00 8.95
N PRO A 226 -20.26 0.11 8.16
CA PRO A 226 -20.24 -0.38 6.79
C PRO A 226 -19.33 0.48 5.91
N PRO A 227 -18.66 -0.09 4.89
CA PRO A 227 -17.93 0.66 3.87
C PRO A 227 -18.83 1.68 3.17
N THR A 228 -18.21 2.69 2.56
CA THR A 228 -18.91 3.68 1.73
C THR A 228 -18.44 3.57 0.29
N LEU A 229 -19.37 3.60 -0.66
CA LEU A 229 -19.09 3.72 -2.09
C LEU A 229 -19.78 4.97 -2.63
N TYR A 230 -18.99 5.86 -3.19
CA TYR A 230 -19.43 7.07 -3.87
C TYR A 230 -19.27 6.90 -5.38
N HIS A 231 -20.35 7.10 -6.13
CA HIS A 231 -20.35 7.18 -7.59
C HIS A 231 -20.09 8.62 -8.03
N ASN A 232 -19.19 8.81 -8.95
CA ASN A 232 -18.86 10.10 -9.56
C ASN A 232 -19.92 10.47 -10.61
N ASN A 233 -20.61 11.59 -10.43
CA ASN A 233 -21.67 12.02 -11.33
C ASN A 233 -21.15 12.77 -12.60
N GLY A 234 -19.83 12.98 -12.72
CA GLY A 234 -19.21 13.67 -13.85
C GLY A 234 -19.38 15.20 -13.86
N ASP A 235 -19.95 15.78 -12.82
CA ASP A 235 -20.18 17.22 -12.68
C ASP A 235 -19.44 17.83 -11.46
N GLY A 236 -18.48 17.08 -10.90
CA GLY A 236 -17.74 17.42 -9.70
C GLY A 236 -18.48 17.10 -8.41
N THR A 237 -19.58 16.34 -8.48
CA THR A 237 -20.34 15.84 -7.33
C THR A 237 -20.35 14.32 -7.32
N PHE A 238 -20.64 13.73 -6.16
CA PHE A 238 -20.73 12.29 -5.98
C PHE A 238 -22.07 11.90 -5.34
N SER A 239 -22.53 10.69 -5.67
CA SER A 239 -23.72 10.07 -5.07
C SER A 239 -23.31 8.92 -4.16
N ASP A 240 -23.78 8.90 -2.89
CA ASP A 240 -23.60 7.73 -2.02
C ASP A 240 -24.47 6.57 -2.54
N VAL A 241 -23.81 5.58 -3.11
CA VAL A 241 -24.44 4.38 -3.67
C VAL A 241 -24.21 3.14 -2.81
N SER A 242 -23.64 3.30 -1.61
CA SER A 242 -23.22 2.20 -0.73
C SER A 242 -24.28 1.12 -0.54
N LYS A 243 -25.53 1.52 -0.25
CA LYS A 243 -26.62 0.57 -0.04
C LYS A 243 -27.13 -0.03 -1.35
N ARG A 244 -27.24 0.80 -2.40
CA ARG A 244 -27.76 0.36 -3.71
C ARG A 244 -26.79 -0.63 -4.36
N SER A 245 -25.49 -0.37 -4.25
CA SER A 245 -24.44 -1.22 -4.80
C SER A 245 -24.24 -2.54 -4.05
N GLY A 246 -24.72 -2.66 -2.81
CA GLY A 246 -24.48 -3.83 -1.96
C GLY A 246 -23.25 -3.72 -1.07
N VAL A 247 -22.31 -2.80 -1.34
CA VAL A 247 -21.07 -2.64 -0.58
C VAL A 247 -21.33 -2.20 0.86
N GLY A 248 -22.26 -1.28 1.08
CA GLY A 248 -22.58 -0.72 2.40
C GLY A 248 -23.67 -1.45 3.17
N ILE A 249 -23.97 -2.72 2.89
CA ILE A 249 -25.04 -3.46 3.57
C ILE A 249 -24.57 -4.05 4.90
N ARG A 250 -23.33 -4.56 4.94
CA ARG A 250 -22.77 -5.23 6.12
C ARG A 250 -21.79 -4.32 6.85
N PRO A 251 -21.88 -4.22 8.18
CA PRO A 251 -20.85 -3.57 8.96
C PRO A 251 -19.56 -4.41 8.94
N GLY A 252 -18.43 -3.73 8.94
CA GLY A 252 -17.10 -4.29 9.11
C GLY A 252 -16.27 -3.39 10.00
N ASN A 253 -15.10 -3.86 10.43
CA ASN A 253 -14.07 -3.06 11.09
C ASN A 253 -12.98 -2.76 10.03
N GLY A 254 -13.37 -2.11 8.93
CA GLY A 254 -12.52 -1.96 7.76
C GLY A 254 -11.30 -1.09 8.01
N LEU A 255 -10.11 -1.56 7.60
CA LEU A 255 -8.84 -0.86 7.75
C LEU A 255 -8.09 -0.68 6.44
N GLY A 256 -7.66 -1.74 5.77
CA GLY A 256 -7.04 -1.68 4.45
C GLY A 256 -8.07 -1.85 3.33
N VAL A 257 -7.79 -1.29 2.17
CA VAL A 257 -8.59 -1.49 0.96
C VAL A 257 -7.66 -1.59 -0.26
N VAL A 258 -7.98 -2.51 -1.16
CA VAL A 258 -7.38 -2.59 -2.49
C VAL A 258 -8.46 -2.88 -3.52
N THR A 259 -8.39 -2.19 -4.66
CA THR A 259 -9.24 -2.44 -5.82
C THR A 259 -8.40 -3.06 -6.94
N PHE A 260 -8.90 -4.14 -7.53
CA PHE A 260 -8.21 -4.88 -8.59
C PHE A 260 -9.18 -5.86 -9.26
N ASP A 261 -8.85 -6.31 -10.45
CA ASP A 261 -9.58 -7.33 -11.20
C ASP A 261 -9.10 -8.73 -10.77
N TYR A 262 -9.74 -9.33 -9.72
CA TYR A 262 -9.23 -10.57 -9.13
C TYR A 262 -9.43 -11.81 -10.01
N ASP A 263 -10.44 -11.82 -10.88
CA ASP A 263 -10.77 -12.96 -11.75
C ASP A 263 -10.44 -12.72 -13.24
N ASN A 264 -9.83 -11.57 -13.54
CA ASN A 264 -9.39 -11.17 -14.88
C ASN A 264 -10.54 -10.97 -15.88
N ASP A 265 -11.70 -10.53 -15.41
CA ASP A 265 -12.89 -10.32 -16.22
C ASP A 265 -12.99 -8.91 -16.84
N GLY A 266 -12.10 -8.00 -16.43
CA GLY A 266 -12.00 -6.61 -16.91
C GLY A 266 -12.79 -5.60 -16.10
N TRP A 267 -13.31 -6.00 -14.92
CA TRP A 267 -14.01 -5.14 -13.99
C TRP A 267 -13.31 -5.13 -12.64
N GLN A 268 -13.25 -3.95 -12.04
CA GLN A 268 -12.59 -3.79 -10.74
C GLN A 268 -13.47 -4.29 -9.60
N ASP A 269 -12.86 -5.12 -8.75
CA ASP A 269 -13.43 -5.65 -7.53
C ASP A 269 -12.86 -4.91 -6.31
N ILE A 270 -13.44 -5.13 -5.13
CA ILE A 270 -13.01 -4.45 -3.89
C ILE A 270 -12.65 -5.50 -2.84
N PHE A 271 -11.44 -5.47 -2.33
CA PHE A 271 -11.06 -6.22 -1.14
C PHE A 271 -10.83 -5.28 0.04
N ILE A 272 -11.47 -5.59 1.19
CA ILE A 272 -11.36 -4.81 2.43
C ILE A 272 -10.94 -5.75 3.55
N THR A 273 -9.84 -5.41 4.23
CA THR A 273 -9.42 -6.08 5.45
C THR A 273 -10.22 -5.57 6.63
N ASN A 274 -10.61 -6.47 7.53
CA ASN A 274 -11.37 -6.13 8.71
C ASN A 274 -10.63 -6.58 10.00
N ASP A 275 -10.57 -5.68 10.97
CA ASP A 275 -9.98 -5.97 12.28
C ASP A 275 -10.93 -6.83 13.11
N GLN A 276 -10.54 -8.08 13.42
CA GLN A 276 -11.30 -9.06 14.19
C GLN A 276 -12.68 -9.40 13.61
N MET A 277 -12.83 -9.23 12.31
CA MET A 277 -14.02 -9.61 11.55
C MET A 277 -13.62 -10.27 10.23
N PRO A 278 -14.55 -10.99 9.53
CA PRO A 278 -14.25 -11.50 8.19
C PRO A 278 -13.83 -10.40 7.22
N ASN A 279 -12.77 -10.62 6.47
CA ASN A 279 -12.42 -9.74 5.35
C ASN A 279 -13.52 -9.81 4.28
N PHE A 280 -13.72 -8.72 3.56
CA PHE A 280 -14.68 -8.65 2.46
C PHE A 280 -13.97 -8.71 1.11
N LEU A 281 -14.48 -9.55 0.21
CA LEU A 281 -14.21 -9.47 -1.22
C LEU A 281 -15.54 -9.24 -1.95
N PHE A 282 -15.71 -8.06 -2.50
CA PHE A 282 -16.88 -7.67 -3.27
C PHE A 282 -16.61 -7.87 -4.75
N HIS A 283 -17.23 -8.90 -5.33
CA HIS A 283 -17.20 -9.15 -6.77
C HIS A 283 -18.16 -8.21 -7.50
N ASN A 284 -17.67 -7.55 -8.55
CA ASN A 284 -18.42 -6.63 -9.38
C ASN A 284 -19.38 -7.39 -10.32
N ASN A 285 -20.68 -7.19 -10.19
CA ASN A 285 -21.68 -7.88 -11.04
C ASN A 285 -21.84 -7.22 -12.42
N ARG A 286 -21.10 -6.15 -12.75
CA ARG A 286 -21.14 -5.41 -14.03
C ARG A 286 -22.47 -4.69 -14.30
N ASP A 287 -23.26 -4.46 -13.27
CA ASP A 287 -24.54 -3.78 -13.34
C ASP A 287 -24.68 -2.64 -12.30
N GLY A 288 -23.52 -2.19 -11.77
CA GLY A 288 -23.45 -1.19 -10.70
C GLY A 288 -23.67 -1.76 -9.30
N THR A 289 -23.72 -3.10 -9.16
CA THR A 289 -23.86 -3.79 -7.88
C THR A 289 -22.69 -4.74 -7.63
N PHE A 290 -22.50 -5.09 -6.36
CA PHE A 290 -21.47 -6.00 -5.91
C PHE A 290 -22.05 -7.15 -5.07
N ARG A 291 -21.41 -8.30 -5.15
CA ARG A 291 -21.70 -9.46 -4.31
C ARG A 291 -20.51 -9.76 -3.40
N GLU A 292 -20.72 -9.75 -2.10
CA GLU A 292 -19.70 -10.14 -1.13
C GLU A 292 -19.48 -11.67 -1.20
N ILE A 293 -18.23 -12.08 -1.48
CA ILE A 293 -17.84 -13.47 -1.75
C ILE A 293 -16.62 -13.92 -0.93
N GLY A 294 -16.14 -13.15 0.03
CA GLY A 294 -14.88 -13.42 0.76
C GLY A 294 -14.79 -14.85 1.30
N TYR A 295 -15.88 -15.39 1.86
CA TYR A 295 -15.92 -16.79 2.31
C TYR A 295 -15.81 -17.78 1.17
N SER A 296 -16.54 -17.59 0.09
CA SER A 296 -16.50 -18.52 -1.05
C SER A 296 -15.20 -18.41 -1.84
N ALA A 297 -14.57 -17.26 -1.85
CA ALA A 297 -13.26 -17.05 -2.47
C ALA A 297 -12.09 -17.49 -1.59
N GLY A 298 -12.30 -17.80 -0.30
CA GLY A 298 -11.26 -18.31 0.59
C GLY A 298 -10.39 -17.25 1.26
N VAL A 299 -10.83 -15.96 1.30
CA VAL A 299 -10.04 -14.83 1.84
C VAL A 299 -10.66 -14.17 3.07
N ALA A 300 -11.80 -14.66 3.56
CA ALA A 300 -12.54 -14.03 4.65
C ALA A 300 -11.90 -14.24 6.02
N VAL A 301 -11.26 -15.39 6.24
CA VAL A 301 -10.78 -15.84 7.57
C VAL A 301 -9.47 -16.59 7.42
N GLY A 302 -8.74 -16.76 8.54
CA GLY A 302 -7.55 -17.61 8.59
C GLY A 302 -7.86 -19.07 8.28
N ILE A 303 -6.81 -19.87 8.04
CA ILE A 303 -6.92 -21.30 7.69
C ILE A 303 -7.65 -22.15 8.76
N ASP A 304 -7.65 -21.70 9.99
CA ASP A 304 -8.35 -22.31 11.13
C ASP A 304 -9.81 -21.81 11.29
N GLY A 305 -10.25 -20.94 10.40
CA GLY A 305 -11.59 -20.34 10.41
C GLY A 305 -11.78 -19.24 11.46
N GLN A 306 -10.69 -18.76 12.09
CA GLN A 306 -10.76 -17.66 13.05
C GLN A 306 -10.76 -16.30 12.35
N PHE A 307 -11.36 -15.32 13.00
CA PHE A 307 -11.25 -13.92 12.61
C PHE A 307 -9.89 -13.39 13.06
N GLU A 308 -9.25 -12.64 12.21
CA GLU A 308 -7.93 -12.06 12.47
C GLU A 308 -8.00 -10.53 12.36
N ALA A 309 -7.04 -9.85 12.95
CA ALA A 309 -6.95 -8.39 12.95
C ALA A 309 -6.35 -7.90 11.61
N GLY A 310 -7.16 -7.93 10.55
CA GLY A 310 -6.72 -7.49 9.21
C GLY A 310 -6.47 -6.00 9.15
N MET A 311 -5.21 -5.59 8.84
CA MET A 311 -4.75 -4.20 8.78
C MET A 311 -4.53 -3.73 7.34
N GLY A 312 -3.31 -3.72 6.86
CA GLY A 312 -2.95 -3.36 5.48
C GLY A 312 -3.12 -4.51 4.50
N THR A 313 -3.25 -4.17 3.23
CA THR A 313 -3.38 -5.16 2.13
C THR A 313 -2.81 -4.62 0.83
N ASP A 314 -2.33 -5.52 -0.01
CA ASP A 314 -1.97 -5.26 -1.41
C ASP A 314 -2.23 -6.50 -2.27
N ALA A 315 -2.28 -6.29 -3.57
CA ALA A 315 -2.50 -7.33 -4.57
C ALA A 315 -1.45 -7.23 -5.67
N ALA A 316 -0.74 -8.33 -5.97
CA ALA A 316 0.19 -8.41 -7.10
C ALA A 316 0.44 -9.86 -7.53
N ASP A 317 0.92 -10.06 -8.74
CA ASP A 317 1.36 -11.36 -9.23
C ASP A 317 2.73 -11.72 -8.63
N THR A 318 2.75 -12.61 -7.64
CA THR A 318 3.99 -13.08 -7.00
C THR A 318 4.58 -14.34 -7.64
N THR A 319 3.89 -14.92 -8.59
CA THR A 319 4.20 -16.23 -9.18
C THR A 319 4.49 -16.20 -10.67
N GLY A 320 4.26 -15.08 -11.35
CA GLY A 320 4.35 -14.95 -12.82
C GLY A 320 3.17 -15.60 -13.56
N SER A 321 2.04 -15.78 -12.88
CA SER A 321 0.85 -16.42 -13.42
C SER A 321 -0.09 -15.50 -14.18
N GLY A 322 0.11 -14.18 -14.09
CA GLY A 322 -0.79 -13.14 -14.59
C GLY A 322 -2.04 -12.96 -13.72
N ARG A 323 -2.05 -13.50 -12.49
CA ARG A 323 -3.13 -13.33 -11.50
C ARG A 323 -2.57 -12.69 -10.25
N SER A 324 -3.31 -11.76 -9.67
CA SER A 324 -2.91 -11.06 -8.45
C SER A 324 -3.19 -11.91 -7.20
N ASP A 325 -2.16 -12.18 -6.41
CA ASP A 325 -2.22 -12.72 -5.07
C ASP A 325 -2.48 -11.60 -4.07
N LEU A 326 -3.01 -11.92 -2.88
CA LEU A 326 -3.34 -10.95 -1.83
C LEU A 326 -2.44 -11.14 -0.61
N ILE A 327 -1.95 -10.04 -0.05
CA ILE A 327 -1.33 -10.00 1.28
C ILE A 327 -2.26 -9.28 2.26
N VAL A 328 -2.36 -9.79 3.49
CA VAL A 328 -3.01 -9.12 4.62
C VAL A 328 -2.07 -9.14 5.82
N THR A 329 -1.80 -7.97 6.39
CA THR A 329 -1.02 -7.84 7.63
C THR A 329 -1.94 -7.95 8.84
N HIS A 330 -1.41 -8.50 9.96
CA HIS A 330 -2.17 -8.74 11.19
C HIS A 330 -1.38 -8.29 12.42
N LEU A 331 -2.02 -8.31 13.59
CA LEU A 331 -1.37 -8.05 14.88
C LEU A 331 -0.50 -9.24 15.33
N ASP A 332 0.29 -9.01 16.38
CA ASP A 332 1.08 -10.05 17.05
C ASP A 332 0.22 -11.26 17.47
N GLN A 333 0.84 -12.42 17.59
CA GLN A 333 0.20 -13.73 17.79
C GLN A 333 -0.69 -14.19 16.63
N GLN A 334 -0.75 -13.43 15.54
CA GLN A 334 -1.37 -13.77 14.27
C GLN A 334 -0.31 -13.74 13.16
N LEU A 335 -0.59 -14.38 12.04
CA LEU A 335 0.34 -14.42 10.91
C LEU A 335 -0.11 -13.45 9.83
N ALA A 336 0.79 -12.72 9.20
CA ALA A 336 0.47 -12.10 7.93
C ALA A 336 0.03 -13.19 6.94
N ARG A 337 -1.08 -12.99 6.22
CA ARG A 337 -1.67 -13.97 5.32
C ARG A 337 -1.35 -13.65 3.87
N LEU A 338 -0.77 -14.63 3.19
CA LEU A 338 -0.63 -14.61 1.74
C LEU A 338 -1.67 -15.55 1.14
N TYR A 339 -2.60 -14.99 0.37
CA TYR A 339 -3.60 -15.74 -0.38
C TYR A 339 -3.19 -15.79 -1.85
N GLN A 340 -2.86 -16.98 -2.33
CA GLN A 340 -2.48 -17.19 -3.73
C GLN A 340 -3.72 -17.38 -4.60
N ASN A 341 -3.82 -16.59 -5.67
CA ASN A 341 -4.89 -16.71 -6.65
C ASN A 341 -4.68 -17.91 -7.56
N VAL A 342 -5.48 -18.96 -7.36
CA VAL A 342 -5.39 -20.22 -8.14
C VAL A 342 -6.29 -20.21 -9.38
N GLY A 343 -6.98 -19.11 -9.65
CA GLY A 343 -7.94 -18.96 -10.75
C GLY A 343 -9.34 -19.42 -10.38
N GLU A 344 -10.28 -19.33 -11.33
CA GLU A 344 -11.69 -19.71 -11.15
C GLU A 344 -12.39 -19.00 -9.99
N GLY A 345 -11.90 -17.82 -9.60
CA GLY A 345 -12.45 -17.01 -8.49
C GLY A 345 -12.04 -17.48 -7.09
N TYR A 346 -11.00 -18.29 -6.95
CA TYR A 346 -10.56 -18.86 -5.68
C TYR A 346 -9.14 -18.47 -5.32
N PHE A 347 -8.91 -18.36 -4.00
CA PHE A 347 -7.60 -18.20 -3.39
C PHE A 347 -7.28 -19.35 -2.45
N GLU A 348 -6.02 -19.76 -2.41
CA GLU A 348 -5.48 -20.69 -1.43
C GLU A 348 -4.60 -19.94 -0.43
N ASP A 349 -4.73 -20.24 0.87
CA ASP A 349 -3.80 -19.74 1.88
C ASP A 349 -2.41 -20.34 1.66
N ALA A 350 -1.50 -19.51 1.18
CA ALA A 350 -0.10 -19.86 0.91
C ALA A 350 0.84 -19.45 2.05
N THR A 351 0.35 -18.93 3.17
CA THR A 351 1.12 -18.32 4.26
C THR A 351 2.31 -19.16 4.73
N PHE A 352 2.11 -20.45 4.98
CA PHE A 352 3.19 -21.35 5.41
C PHE A 352 4.11 -21.74 4.26
N ARG A 353 3.54 -21.99 3.08
CA ARG A 353 4.29 -22.38 1.87
C ARG A 353 5.20 -21.24 1.42
N SER A 354 4.76 -20.01 1.53
CA SER A 354 5.50 -18.81 1.15
C SER A 354 6.66 -18.46 2.09
N LYS A 355 6.70 -19.03 3.30
CA LYS A 355 7.71 -18.81 4.36
C LYS A 355 7.67 -17.43 5.03
N ILE A 356 6.65 -16.60 4.81
CA ILE A 356 6.53 -15.29 5.49
C ILE A 356 6.10 -15.44 6.95
N SER A 357 5.45 -16.53 7.31
CA SER A 357 4.73 -16.73 8.57
C SER A 357 5.57 -16.53 9.82
N TYR A 358 6.77 -17.10 9.86
CA TYR A 358 7.58 -17.16 11.09
C TYR A 358 8.03 -15.77 11.57
N ALA A 359 8.41 -14.91 10.63
CA ALA A 359 8.92 -13.58 10.93
C ALA A 359 7.83 -12.59 11.37
N THR A 360 6.56 -12.88 11.04
CA THR A 360 5.43 -11.97 11.30
C THR A 360 4.72 -12.24 12.63
N PHE A 361 4.90 -13.41 13.24
CA PHE A 361 4.11 -13.87 14.40
C PHE A 361 4.20 -12.99 15.65
N HIS A 362 5.35 -12.35 15.90
CA HIS A 362 5.56 -11.46 17.05
C HIS A 362 5.52 -9.97 16.69
N LEU A 363 5.07 -9.63 15.49
CA LEU A 363 5.01 -8.26 14.97
C LEU A 363 3.58 -7.89 14.57
N SER A 364 3.30 -6.61 14.68
CA SER A 364 2.00 -6.02 14.32
C SER A 364 2.16 -5.25 13.02
N GLY A 365 1.77 -5.88 11.90
CA GLY A 365 1.92 -5.33 10.57
C GLY A 365 0.82 -4.35 10.20
N PHE A 366 1.18 -3.23 9.57
CA PHE A 366 0.27 -2.21 9.04
C PHE A 366 0.52 -1.97 7.55
N GLY A 367 1.22 -0.90 7.19
CA GLY A 367 1.54 -0.61 5.80
C GLY A 367 2.30 -1.76 5.15
N THR A 368 1.85 -2.20 3.97
CA THR A 368 2.45 -3.32 3.25
C THR A 368 2.39 -3.06 1.75
N ARG A 369 3.36 -3.60 1.01
CA ARG A 369 3.40 -3.45 -0.44
C ARG A 369 4.19 -4.59 -1.08
N PHE A 370 3.66 -5.12 -2.17
CA PHE A 370 4.47 -5.87 -3.12
C PHE A 370 5.28 -4.90 -3.99
N MET A 371 6.59 -5.03 -4.00
CA MET A 371 7.52 -4.19 -4.74
C MET A 371 8.69 -5.03 -5.24
N ASP A 372 9.41 -4.55 -6.21
CA ASP A 372 10.67 -5.15 -6.69
C ASP A 372 11.81 -4.23 -6.21
N TYR A 373 12.34 -4.50 -4.99
CA TYR A 373 13.28 -3.59 -4.34
C TYR A 373 14.70 -3.68 -4.89
N ASP A 374 15.06 -4.79 -5.54
CA ASP A 374 16.39 -5.03 -6.12
C ASP A 374 16.37 -5.14 -7.65
N ASN A 375 15.23 -4.82 -8.28
CA ASN A 375 15.01 -4.81 -9.73
C ASN A 375 15.33 -6.15 -10.41
N ASP A 376 15.15 -7.29 -9.71
CA ASP A 376 15.42 -8.62 -10.28
C ASP A 376 14.25 -9.18 -11.12
N GLY A 377 13.11 -8.50 -11.15
CA GLY A 377 11.90 -8.86 -11.88
C GLY A 377 10.88 -9.63 -11.05
N ALA A 378 11.19 -9.98 -9.79
CA ALA A 378 10.25 -10.65 -8.89
C ALA A 378 9.56 -9.63 -7.96
N ARG A 379 8.32 -9.89 -7.59
CA ARG A 379 7.59 -9.07 -6.61
C ARG A 379 7.95 -9.50 -5.20
N ASP A 380 8.75 -8.69 -4.51
CA ASP A 380 9.10 -8.81 -3.10
C ASP A 380 8.00 -8.26 -2.21
N LEU A 381 8.14 -8.40 -0.89
CA LEU A 381 7.12 -7.99 0.05
C LEU A 381 7.72 -7.15 1.18
N PHE A 382 7.26 -5.90 1.29
CA PHE A 382 7.57 -4.98 2.39
C PHE A 382 6.44 -4.95 3.42
N MET A 383 6.80 -4.85 4.72
CA MET A 383 5.86 -4.63 5.83
C MET A 383 6.41 -3.62 6.82
N ALA A 384 5.61 -2.61 7.15
CA ALA A 384 5.83 -1.66 8.23
C ALA A 384 5.12 -2.15 9.49
N ASN A 385 5.84 -2.24 10.61
CA ASN A 385 5.32 -2.82 11.85
C ASN A 385 5.36 -1.83 13.01
N GLY A 386 4.46 -2.02 13.99
CA GLY A 386 4.40 -1.23 15.21
C GLY A 386 3.13 -1.54 16.00
N HIS A 387 3.27 -1.93 17.25
CA HIS A 387 2.14 -2.40 18.06
C HIS A 387 1.12 -1.28 18.37
N VAL A 388 -0.13 -1.66 18.67
CA VAL A 388 -1.21 -0.74 19.08
C VAL A 388 -1.17 -0.44 20.58
N LEU A 389 -0.69 -1.37 21.41
CA LEU A 389 -0.61 -1.22 22.86
C LEU A 389 0.78 -0.75 23.27
N ASP A 390 0.90 0.45 23.83
CA ASP A 390 2.16 0.98 24.35
C ASP A 390 2.68 0.26 25.61
N ASN A 391 1.86 -0.61 26.20
CA ASN A 391 2.17 -1.44 27.36
C ASN A 391 2.16 -2.95 27.03
N ILE A 392 2.29 -3.33 25.77
CA ILE A 392 2.17 -4.73 25.30
C ILE A 392 3.09 -5.70 26.04
N GLN A 393 4.30 -5.30 26.38
CA GLN A 393 5.27 -6.15 27.11
C GLN A 393 4.76 -6.68 28.46
N ARG A 394 3.66 -6.12 28.99
CA ARG A 394 3.00 -6.65 30.19
C ARG A 394 2.20 -7.93 29.90
N TYR A 395 1.75 -8.09 28.67
CA TYR A 395 0.92 -9.19 28.20
C TYR A 395 1.74 -10.20 27.40
N HIS A 396 2.60 -9.71 26.52
CA HIS A 396 3.46 -10.50 25.66
C HIS A 396 4.91 -10.00 25.83
N ALA A 397 5.71 -10.72 26.60
CA ALA A 397 7.06 -10.29 26.99
C ALA A 397 8.02 -10.16 25.79
N GLU A 398 7.76 -10.88 24.70
CA GLU A 398 8.58 -10.91 23.49
C GLU A 398 8.17 -9.88 22.44
N THR A 399 7.03 -9.20 22.64
CA THR A 399 6.51 -8.17 21.72
C THR A 399 6.84 -6.79 22.26
N THR A 400 7.21 -5.86 21.39
CA THR A 400 7.55 -4.46 21.75
C THR A 400 6.58 -3.48 21.11
N TYR A 401 6.45 -2.27 21.68
CA TYR A 401 5.58 -1.23 21.10
C TYR A 401 6.14 -0.70 19.78
N ALA A 402 7.44 -0.38 19.75
CA ALA A 402 8.14 -0.04 18.51
C ALA A 402 8.75 -1.31 17.92
N GLU A 403 8.50 -1.56 16.65
CA GLU A 403 8.84 -2.80 15.96
C GLU A 403 9.68 -2.54 14.71
N PRO A 404 10.58 -3.48 14.31
CA PRO A 404 11.33 -3.37 13.07
C PRO A 404 10.44 -3.62 11.86
N LYS A 405 10.82 -3.09 10.71
CA LYS A 405 10.22 -3.39 9.41
C LYS A 405 10.67 -4.74 8.91
N LEU A 406 9.91 -5.32 7.99
CA LEU A 406 10.29 -6.55 7.29
C LEU A 406 10.37 -6.33 5.79
N MET A 407 11.36 -6.97 5.17
CA MET A 407 11.48 -7.16 3.73
C MET A 407 11.68 -8.63 3.44
N PHE A 408 10.85 -9.15 2.56
CA PHE A 408 10.92 -10.52 2.10
C PHE A 408 11.22 -10.53 0.61
N ARG A 409 12.36 -11.08 0.24
CA ARG A 409 12.75 -11.28 -1.16
C ARG A 409 12.01 -12.48 -1.74
N ASN A 410 11.39 -12.33 -2.88
CA ASN A 410 10.75 -13.41 -3.62
C ASN A 410 11.83 -14.21 -4.39
N VAL A 411 12.03 -15.44 -4.01
CA VAL A 411 13.00 -16.34 -4.66
C VAL A 411 12.38 -17.22 -5.75
N GLY A 412 11.20 -16.81 -6.22
CA GLY A 412 10.42 -17.48 -7.26
C GLY A 412 9.23 -18.27 -6.72
N HIS A 413 8.19 -18.37 -7.55
CA HIS A 413 6.96 -19.13 -7.28
C HIS A 413 6.22 -18.74 -5.99
N GLY A 414 6.29 -17.46 -5.58
CA GLY A 414 5.65 -16.96 -4.36
C GLY A 414 6.28 -17.51 -3.07
N ILE A 415 7.57 -17.87 -3.12
CA ILE A 415 8.36 -18.28 -1.96
C ILE A 415 9.29 -17.13 -1.60
N PHE A 416 9.33 -16.77 -0.32
CA PHE A 416 10.03 -15.60 0.16
C PHE A 416 11.13 -15.94 1.16
N GLU A 417 12.18 -15.11 1.18
CA GLU A 417 13.25 -15.12 2.18
C GLU A 417 13.27 -13.78 2.90
N ASN A 418 13.33 -13.82 4.24
CA ASN A 418 13.50 -12.60 5.02
C ASN A 418 14.92 -12.08 4.86
N VAL A 419 15.06 -10.89 4.26
CA VAL A 419 16.33 -10.22 3.99
C VAL A 419 16.50 -8.93 4.80
N SER A 420 15.62 -8.65 5.75
CA SER A 420 15.58 -7.39 6.52
C SER A 420 16.93 -7.02 7.13
N ASP A 421 17.67 -8.00 7.65
CA ASP A 421 18.99 -7.80 8.30
C ASP A 421 20.08 -7.38 7.31
N GLN A 422 19.86 -7.49 6.01
CA GLN A 422 20.81 -7.18 4.96
C GLN A 422 20.68 -5.73 4.45
N LEU A 423 19.57 -5.05 4.79
CA LEU A 423 19.18 -3.76 4.21
C LEU A 423 19.69 -2.53 4.98
N GLY A 424 20.52 -2.74 5.97
CA GLY A 424 21.19 -1.67 6.74
C GLY A 424 20.46 -1.30 8.04
N PRO A 425 21.14 -0.54 8.93
CA PRO A 425 20.67 -0.27 10.28
C PRO A 425 19.44 0.64 10.32
N ASP A 426 19.28 1.57 9.36
CA ASP A 426 18.13 2.48 9.33
C ASP A 426 16.83 1.74 8.98
N PHE A 427 16.94 0.69 8.14
CA PHE A 427 15.82 -0.20 7.85
C PHE A 427 15.37 -0.94 9.12
N LEU A 428 16.30 -1.44 9.91
CA LEU A 428 16.01 -2.20 11.13
C LEU A 428 15.58 -1.33 12.33
N LEU A 429 15.71 0.01 12.24
CA LEU A 429 15.40 0.90 13.34
C LEU A 429 13.92 0.77 13.75
N PRO A 430 13.61 0.29 14.97
CA PRO A 430 12.22 0.08 15.39
C PRO A 430 11.45 1.40 15.47
N ARG A 431 10.21 1.39 14.98
CA ARG A 431 9.25 2.50 15.05
C ARG A 431 7.84 1.96 15.33
N VAL A 432 6.93 2.87 15.65
CA VAL A 432 5.50 2.54 15.74
C VAL A 432 4.88 2.86 14.38
N SER A 433 5.22 2.05 13.39
CA SER A 433 4.87 2.34 12.00
C SER A 433 3.38 2.11 11.73
N ARG A 434 2.81 2.86 10.79
CA ARG A 434 1.44 2.75 10.31
C ARG A 434 1.39 2.77 8.78
N GLY A 435 1.09 3.90 8.19
CA GLY A 435 1.07 4.04 6.75
C GLY A 435 2.46 3.92 6.13
N ALA A 436 2.51 3.33 4.94
CA ALA A 436 3.71 3.27 4.12
C ALA A 436 3.35 3.44 2.65
N ALA A 437 4.13 4.26 1.95
CA ALA A 437 4.00 4.47 0.52
C ALA A 437 5.36 4.25 -0.17
N ILE A 438 5.31 3.53 -1.27
CA ILE A 438 6.47 3.18 -2.09
C ILE A 438 6.48 4.09 -3.33
N GLY A 439 7.65 4.57 -3.72
CA GLY A 439 7.84 5.38 -4.92
C GLY A 439 9.29 5.71 -5.15
N ASP A 440 9.66 6.00 -6.37
CA ASP A 440 10.98 6.46 -6.79
C ASP A 440 10.97 8.00 -6.77
N PHE A 441 11.32 8.59 -5.59
CA PHE A 441 11.18 10.05 -5.40
C PHE A 441 12.32 10.85 -6.06
N ASP A 442 13.43 10.22 -6.38
CA ASP A 442 14.57 10.86 -7.01
C ASP A 442 14.78 10.44 -8.48
N ASN A 443 13.86 9.62 -9.01
CA ASN A 443 13.83 9.16 -10.40
C ASN A 443 15.13 8.44 -10.84
N ASP A 444 15.76 7.72 -9.93
CA ASP A 444 17.01 6.99 -10.22
C ASP A 444 16.76 5.52 -10.57
N GLY A 445 15.52 5.03 -10.35
CA GLY A 445 15.02 3.75 -10.81
C GLY A 445 15.01 2.67 -9.75
N ASP A 446 15.32 3.00 -8.50
CA ASP A 446 15.03 2.08 -7.41
C ASP A 446 13.87 2.62 -6.52
N LEU A 447 13.23 1.71 -5.80
CA LEU A 447 12.03 2.05 -5.06
C LEU A 447 12.35 2.43 -3.62
N ASP A 448 11.95 3.64 -3.27
CA ASP A 448 12.08 4.21 -1.93
C ASP A 448 10.81 4.00 -1.11
N ILE A 449 10.92 4.20 0.21
CA ILE A 449 9.84 3.95 1.15
C ILE A 449 9.66 5.15 2.08
N ILE A 450 8.49 5.81 2.01
CA ILE A 450 8.07 6.72 3.07
C ILE A 450 7.19 5.99 4.07
N ILE A 451 7.48 6.13 5.36
CA ILE A 451 6.73 5.50 6.45
C ILE A 451 6.29 6.56 7.43
N SER A 452 4.99 6.63 7.68
CA SER A 452 4.43 7.43 8.74
C SER A 452 4.38 6.63 10.04
N ASN A 453 4.86 7.24 11.13
CA ASN A 453 5.01 6.59 12.44
C ASN A 453 4.11 7.27 13.47
N ASN A 454 3.33 6.46 14.21
CA ASN A 454 2.36 6.96 15.19
C ASN A 454 3.05 7.69 16.36
N GLY A 455 2.73 8.97 16.56
CA GLY A 455 3.35 9.81 17.60
C GLY A 455 4.84 10.10 17.39
N GLN A 456 5.38 9.88 16.19
CA GLN A 456 6.82 10.00 15.87
C GLN A 456 7.04 10.74 14.54
N ALA A 457 8.30 11.08 14.25
CA ALA A 457 8.70 11.57 12.93
C ALA A 457 8.61 10.46 11.88
N PRO A 458 8.31 10.79 10.60
CA PRO A 458 8.32 9.83 9.51
C PRO A 458 9.75 9.35 9.22
N GLN A 459 9.87 8.26 8.49
CA GLN A 459 11.13 7.81 7.89
C GLN A 459 10.99 7.88 6.37
N LEU A 460 11.94 8.51 5.69
CA LEU A 460 12.12 8.41 4.25
C LEU A 460 13.33 7.53 4.00
N LEU A 461 13.08 6.28 3.72
CA LEU A 461 14.10 5.26 3.45
C LEU A 461 14.41 5.28 1.96
N ARG A 462 15.54 5.91 1.60
CA ARG A 462 16.05 5.87 0.23
C ARG A 462 16.73 4.53 -0.02
N ASN A 463 16.43 3.93 -1.14
CA ASN A 463 17.09 2.72 -1.62
C ASN A 463 18.41 3.11 -2.27
N ASP A 464 19.52 2.57 -1.80
CA ASP A 464 20.83 2.75 -2.42
C ASP A 464 21.27 1.39 -3.01
N GLY A 465 21.18 1.23 -4.33
CA GLY A 465 21.71 0.08 -5.06
C GLY A 465 20.73 -0.88 -5.70
N GLY A 466 19.41 -0.69 -5.57
CA GLY A 466 18.40 -1.44 -6.30
C GLY A 466 18.56 -1.31 -7.82
N ASN A 467 18.97 -0.12 -8.29
CA ASN A 467 19.24 0.21 -9.69
C ASN A 467 20.58 -0.35 -10.23
N ALA A 468 21.24 -1.24 -9.50
CA ALA A 468 22.32 -2.05 -10.06
C ALA A 468 21.81 -3.06 -11.11
N ASN A 469 20.57 -3.46 -11.03
CA ASN A 469 19.81 -4.14 -12.08
C ASN A 469 19.06 -3.14 -12.96
N HIS A 470 18.66 -3.56 -14.16
CA HIS A 470 17.91 -2.72 -15.08
C HIS A 470 16.43 -2.65 -14.70
N TRP A 471 15.77 -1.56 -15.08
CA TRP A 471 14.38 -1.26 -14.74
C TRP A 471 13.70 -0.41 -15.81
N PHE A 472 12.41 -0.24 -15.71
CA PHE A 472 11.68 0.85 -16.36
C PHE A 472 10.37 1.14 -15.64
N GLN A 473 9.87 2.37 -15.78
CA GLN A 473 8.61 2.80 -15.19
C GLN A 473 7.66 3.33 -16.23
N LEU A 474 6.35 3.17 -15.97
CA LEU A 474 5.28 3.63 -16.84
C LEU A 474 4.31 4.54 -16.09
N LEU A 475 4.17 5.78 -16.56
CA LEU A 475 3.05 6.64 -16.24
C LEU A 475 1.98 6.45 -17.33
N LEU A 476 0.84 5.88 -16.96
CA LEU A 476 -0.28 5.66 -17.86
C LEU A 476 -1.25 6.85 -17.77
N ILE A 477 -1.75 7.31 -18.91
CA ILE A 477 -2.61 8.48 -19.02
C ILE A 477 -3.84 8.09 -19.86
N GLY A 478 -5.00 7.94 -19.20
CA GLY A 478 -6.26 7.65 -19.87
C GLY A 478 -6.81 8.84 -20.66
N THR A 479 -7.58 8.56 -21.68
CA THR A 479 -8.30 9.56 -22.49
C THR A 479 -9.76 9.19 -22.71
N ARG A 480 -10.05 7.89 -22.84
CA ARG A 480 -11.39 7.30 -22.81
C ARG A 480 -11.63 6.53 -21.53
N SER A 481 -10.58 5.98 -20.98
CA SER A 481 -10.52 5.50 -19.60
C SER A 481 -10.38 6.68 -18.65
N ASN A 482 -10.60 6.46 -17.34
CA ASN A 482 -10.26 7.45 -16.32
C ASN A 482 -8.81 7.93 -16.51
N ARG A 483 -8.55 9.19 -16.16
CA ARG A 483 -7.27 9.86 -16.46
C ARG A 483 -6.07 9.16 -15.84
N ASP A 484 -6.22 8.60 -14.65
CA ASP A 484 -5.17 7.86 -13.94
C ASP A 484 -4.97 6.43 -14.49
N ALA A 485 -5.78 6.01 -15.47
CA ALA A 485 -5.76 4.67 -16.05
C ALA A 485 -5.92 3.54 -15.01
N VAL A 486 -6.60 3.81 -13.89
CA VAL A 486 -6.89 2.77 -12.88
C VAL A 486 -7.71 1.66 -13.53
N GLY A 487 -7.27 0.40 -13.33
CA GLY A 487 -7.80 -0.78 -14.02
C GLY A 487 -7.03 -1.18 -15.28
N ALA A 488 -6.07 -0.36 -15.76
CA ALA A 488 -5.22 -0.75 -16.88
C ALA A 488 -4.29 -1.90 -16.49
N ARG A 489 -4.24 -2.93 -17.32
CA ARG A 489 -3.37 -4.09 -17.14
C ARG A 489 -2.20 -4.05 -18.09
N VAL A 490 -1.01 -4.26 -17.55
CA VAL A 490 0.25 -4.20 -18.27
C VAL A 490 0.93 -5.56 -18.25
N LYS A 491 1.33 -6.03 -19.43
CA LYS A 491 2.22 -7.17 -19.59
C LYS A 491 3.52 -6.70 -20.22
N VAL A 492 4.63 -7.12 -19.65
CA VAL A 492 5.99 -6.79 -20.09
C VAL A 492 6.73 -8.06 -20.43
N THR A 493 7.40 -8.08 -21.58
CA THR A 493 8.29 -9.17 -21.99
C THR A 493 9.70 -8.62 -22.17
N ALA A 494 10.66 -9.18 -21.40
CA ALA A 494 12.07 -8.85 -21.47
C ALA A 494 12.90 -10.12 -21.35
N GLY A 495 13.42 -10.63 -22.48
CA GLY A 495 14.14 -11.91 -22.56
C GLY A 495 13.27 -13.08 -22.06
N ASP A 496 13.69 -13.68 -20.96
CA ASP A 496 12.97 -14.78 -20.29
C ASP A 496 11.98 -14.29 -19.23
N LEU A 497 11.95 -12.98 -18.93
CA LEU A 497 10.98 -12.40 -18.01
C LEU A 497 9.65 -12.12 -18.71
N VAL A 498 8.56 -12.52 -18.05
CA VAL A 498 7.20 -12.12 -18.39
C VAL A 498 6.54 -11.58 -17.12
N LEU A 499 6.34 -10.28 -17.07
CA LEU A 499 5.88 -9.57 -15.87
C LEU A 499 4.47 -9.02 -16.10
N TYR A 500 3.67 -9.01 -15.05
CA TYR A 500 2.31 -8.47 -15.07
C TYR A 500 2.14 -7.48 -13.92
N ASP A 501 1.40 -6.41 -14.20
CA ASP A 501 0.91 -5.49 -13.18
C ASP A 501 -0.42 -4.88 -13.61
N GLU A 502 -1.12 -4.32 -12.65
CA GLU A 502 -2.37 -3.61 -12.83
C GLU A 502 -2.30 -2.26 -12.14
N LYS A 503 -2.76 -1.21 -12.81
CA LYS A 503 -2.85 0.14 -12.23
C LYS A 503 -3.98 0.18 -11.21
N LYS A 504 -3.64 0.39 -9.94
CA LYS A 504 -4.57 0.43 -8.80
C LYS A 504 -4.67 1.85 -8.24
N GLY A 505 -5.85 2.22 -7.78
CA GLY A 505 -6.10 3.53 -7.20
C GLY A 505 -6.04 3.60 -5.67
N GLY A 506 -5.75 2.48 -5.01
CA GLY A 506 -5.56 2.42 -3.55
C GLY A 506 -5.09 1.04 -3.11
N MET A 507 -4.23 1.00 -2.07
CA MET A 507 -3.66 -0.20 -1.47
C MET A 507 -2.89 0.14 -0.20
N SER A 508 -2.29 -0.86 0.48
CA SER A 508 -1.53 -0.70 1.71
C SER A 508 -2.44 -0.37 2.91
N TYR A 509 -2.01 0.54 3.75
CA TYR A 509 -2.73 1.04 4.92
C TYR A 509 -2.69 2.56 4.91
N GLN A 510 -3.84 3.21 4.73
CA GLN A 510 -3.99 4.67 4.86
C GLN A 510 -3.07 5.50 3.94
N SER A 511 -2.54 4.95 2.85
CA SER A 511 -1.46 5.59 2.10
C SER A 511 -1.66 5.53 0.59
N ALA A 512 -1.25 6.60 -0.10
CA ALA A 512 -1.25 6.71 -1.55
C ALA A 512 0.15 6.43 -2.12
N GLN A 513 0.23 5.56 -3.12
CA GLN A 513 1.47 5.10 -3.73
C GLN A 513 1.90 5.98 -4.92
N ASP A 514 3.13 5.79 -5.40
CA ASP A 514 3.57 6.34 -6.68
C ASP A 514 2.57 5.98 -7.80
N PRO A 515 2.11 6.94 -8.61
CA PRO A 515 1.18 6.67 -9.71
C PRO A 515 1.79 5.85 -10.85
N ARG A 516 3.10 5.68 -10.91
CA ARG A 516 3.80 4.92 -11.94
C ARG A 516 3.82 3.42 -11.64
N LEU A 517 3.73 2.60 -12.68
CA LEU A 517 4.01 1.17 -12.60
C LEU A 517 5.51 0.95 -12.74
N HIS A 518 6.08 0.13 -11.88
CA HIS A 518 7.52 -0.16 -11.85
C HIS A 518 7.79 -1.62 -12.23
N PHE A 519 8.80 -1.85 -13.06
CA PHE A 519 9.22 -3.17 -13.53
C PHE A 519 10.75 -3.28 -13.44
N GLY A 520 11.25 -4.15 -12.57
CA GLY A 520 12.62 -4.59 -12.59
C GLY A 520 12.88 -5.55 -13.75
N LEU A 521 14.03 -5.46 -14.37
CA LEU A 521 14.37 -6.20 -15.58
C LEU A 521 15.60 -7.11 -15.40
N GLY A 522 16.16 -7.19 -14.19
CA GLY A 522 17.38 -7.93 -13.94
C GLY A 522 18.53 -7.44 -14.83
N GLN A 523 19.03 -8.32 -15.69
CA GLN A 523 20.15 -8.00 -16.60
C GLN A 523 19.70 -7.62 -18.02
N HIS A 524 18.37 -7.47 -18.25
CA HIS A 524 17.85 -7.16 -19.58
C HIS A 524 17.87 -5.66 -19.85
N THR A 525 18.59 -5.25 -20.88
CA THR A 525 18.73 -3.84 -21.30
C THR A 525 17.64 -3.38 -22.28
N THR A 526 16.75 -4.28 -22.67
CA THR A 526 15.69 -4.02 -23.64
C THR A 526 14.45 -4.81 -23.25
N VAL A 527 13.30 -4.15 -23.33
CA VAL A 527 11.97 -4.75 -23.27
C VAL A 527 11.51 -5.01 -24.71
N GLU A 528 11.27 -6.27 -25.06
CA GLU A 528 10.83 -6.66 -26.39
C GLU A 528 9.41 -6.17 -26.69
N GLU A 529 8.50 -6.32 -25.70
CA GLU A 529 7.11 -5.91 -25.83
C GLU A 529 6.53 -5.42 -24.50
N VAL A 530 5.81 -4.30 -24.57
CA VAL A 530 4.88 -3.84 -23.55
C VAL A 530 3.48 -3.86 -24.14
N GLU A 531 2.59 -4.62 -23.53
CA GLU A 531 1.18 -4.68 -23.88
C GLU A 531 0.35 -4.05 -22.76
N ILE A 532 -0.47 -3.04 -23.09
CA ILE A 532 -1.34 -2.32 -22.16
C ILE A 532 -2.78 -2.52 -22.61
N LYS A 533 -3.57 -3.20 -21.79
CA LYS A 533 -5.02 -3.31 -21.94
C LYS A 533 -5.67 -2.24 -21.07
N TRP A 534 -6.23 -1.23 -21.70
CA TRP A 534 -6.91 -0.12 -21.04
C TRP A 534 -8.31 -0.51 -20.56
N PRO A 535 -8.86 0.14 -19.50
CA PRO A 535 -10.25 -0.06 -19.07
C PRO A 535 -11.28 0.12 -20.18
N SER A 536 -11.05 1.07 -21.11
CA SER A 536 -11.89 1.28 -22.31
C SER A 536 -11.94 0.09 -23.27
N GLY A 537 -11.11 -0.95 -23.04
CA GLY A 537 -10.93 -2.08 -23.96
C GLY A 537 -9.91 -1.85 -25.06
N GLU A 538 -9.31 -0.66 -25.17
CA GLU A 538 -8.21 -0.41 -26.11
C GLU A 538 -6.98 -1.22 -25.76
N LEU A 539 -6.19 -1.59 -26.77
CA LEU A 539 -4.92 -2.31 -26.62
C LEU A 539 -3.79 -1.48 -27.23
N THR A 540 -2.83 -1.08 -26.39
CA THR A 540 -1.61 -0.42 -26.84
C THR A 540 -0.44 -1.40 -26.78
N LYS A 541 0.38 -1.45 -27.84
CA LYS A 541 1.61 -2.24 -27.88
C LYS A 541 2.80 -1.37 -28.22
N LEU A 542 3.86 -1.51 -27.42
CA LEU A 542 5.16 -0.88 -27.66
C LEU A 542 6.20 -1.98 -27.78
N THR A 543 7.22 -1.78 -28.61
CA THR A 543 8.27 -2.75 -28.85
C THR A 543 9.64 -2.13 -28.82
N ASN A 544 10.67 -2.92 -28.44
CA ASN A 544 12.07 -2.49 -28.42
C ASN A 544 12.32 -1.25 -27.55
N ILE A 545 11.78 -1.26 -26.33
CA ILE A 545 11.94 -0.20 -25.34
C ILE A 545 13.27 -0.42 -24.62
N LYS A 546 14.09 0.61 -24.48
CA LYS A 546 15.30 0.55 -23.67
C LYS A 546 14.97 0.54 -22.19
N SER A 547 15.81 -0.11 -21.39
CA SER A 547 15.75 -0.03 -19.93
C SER A 547 16.16 1.36 -19.39
N ASP A 548 16.09 1.52 -18.09
CA ASP A 548 16.61 2.64 -17.28
C ASP A 548 15.98 3.99 -17.64
N GLN A 549 14.66 4.00 -17.78
CA GLN A 549 13.90 5.20 -18.10
C GLN A 549 12.46 5.16 -17.57
N ILE A 550 11.88 6.33 -17.40
CA ILE A 550 10.48 6.55 -17.10
C ILE A 550 9.77 7.00 -18.37
N LEU A 551 8.67 6.36 -18.71
CA LEU A 551 7.89 6.63 -19.93
C LEU A 551 6.48 7.05 -19.59
N ALA A 552 5.97 8.08 -20.26
CA ALA A 552 4.56 8.43 -20.26
C ALA A 552 3.88 7.85 -21.51
N ILE A 553 2.76 7.15 -21.29
CA ILE A 553 1.98 6.51 -22.36
C ILE A 553 0.54 6.99 -22.27
N GLU A 554 0.09 7.67 -23.33
CA GLU A 554 -1.29 8.15 -23.42
C GLU A 554 -2.14 7.21 -24.27
N GLU A 555 -3.31 6.86 -23.76
CA GLU A 555 -4.28 6.00 -24.44
C GLU A 555 -4.63 6.56 -25.82
N GLY A 556 -4.55 5.72 -26.86
CA GLY A 556 -4.81 6.09 -28.26
C GLY A 556 -3.69 6.84 -28.96
N LYS A 557 -2.66 7.31 -28.25
CA LYS A 557 -1.51 8.02 -28.83
C LYS A 557 -0.20 7.25 -28.72
N GLY A 558 -0.04 6.42 -27.66
CA GLY A 558 1.22 5.75 -27.36
C GLY A 558 2.16 6.65 -26.54
N LEU A 559 3.47 6.60 -26.81
CA LEU A 559 4.47 7.40 -26.10
C LEU A 559 4.22 8.90 -26.26
N VAL A 560 4.24 9.61 -25.14
CA VAL A 560 4.16 11.08 -25.08
C VAL A 560 5.34 11.64 -24.31
N ASP A 561 5.77 12.84 -24.70
CA ASP A 561 6.89 13.52 -24.05
C ASP A 561 6.42 14.12 -22.71
N ARG A 562 7.04 13.70 -21.62
CA ARG A 562 6.83 14.25 -20.29
C ARG A 562 8.17 14.26 -19.52
N PRO A 563 8.52 15.35 -18.83
CA PRO A 563 9.78 15.43 -18.11
C PRO A 563 9.74 14.55 -16.86
N PHE A 564 10.82 13.79 -16.65
CA PHE A 564 11.10 13.06 -15.42
C PHE A 564 12.57 13.34 -15.03
N PRO A 565 12.84 14.47 -14.37
CA PRO A 565 14.21 14.85 -14.05
C PRO A 565 14.78 13.92 -12.98
N ARG A 566 15.98 13.39 -13.21
CA ARG A 566 16.74 12.67 -12.18
C ARG A 566 17.24 13.65 -11.12
N VAL A 567 17.09 13.27 -9.88
CA VAL A 567 17.57 14.02 -8.74
C VAL A 567 19.02 13.61 -8.45
N PRO A 568 19.99 14.55 -8.43
CA PRO A 568 21.36 14.22 -8.06
C PRO A 568 21.44 13.78 -6.59
N LEU A 569 21.99 12.59 -6.35
CA LEU A 569 22.23 12.10 -5.00
C LEU A 569 23.20 13.02 -4.26
N ARG A 570 22.77 13.57 -3.14
CA ARG A 570 23.70 14.17 -2.16
C ARG A 570 24.32 13.04 -1.36
N SER A 571 25.66 13.00 -1.28
CA SER A 571 26.35 12.08 -0.35
C SER A 571 25.80 12.32 1.06
N ALA A 572 25.31 11.25 1.68
CA ALA A 572 24.80 11.25 3.05
C ALA A 572 25.89 11.62 4.07
#